data_38d3f563ad27f999f63e824a212e4889
#
_entry.id   38d3f563ad27f999f63e824a212e4889
#
_cell.length_a   1.000
_cell.length_b   1.000
_cell.length_c   1.000
_cell.angle_alpha   90.00
_cell.angle_beta   90.00
_cell.angle_gamma   90.00
#
_symmetry.space_group_name_H-M   'P 1'
#
loop_
_entity.id
_entity.type
_entity.pdbx_description
1 polymer ?
#
loop_
_entity_poly.entity_id
_entity_poly.type
_entity_poly.pdbx_seq_one_letter_code
_entity_poly.pdbx_strand_id
1 'polypeptide(L)'
;MTEHPAGKSVGVLVTGSGRLSRALQRQPWPEGFVPVFMGRSQLDIVTGDIDAVLARHAIKLIINTAAWTDVDAAEGEPKGARRVNVDGAARLAEAATRRGAAMLQVSTDYVFGQGTGPWGEGDEPGPLNVYGVTKLAGEKAVLRANPLAVVVRTSWLFDSQSSNFLTTMLSLSDRAEIGVIGDQQGSPTSTDDLAAGLLQLAGAKIDGAARVLHFANAGGATRLEFARAIFERAAAHGLMTPALKPTLAADWPAAAIRPSDSRLSIEGWTDMGLPTPRRWREAVNDAVDQWIANRGASS
;
A
#
# COMPACT_ATOMS: atom_id res chain seq x y z
N MET A 1 -29.12 15.12 -0.59
CA MET A 1 -28.23 16.25 -0.96
C MET A 1 -28.15 17.14 0.28
N THR A 2 -27.09 17.03 1.06
CA THR A 2 -26.82 17.94 2.17
C THR A 2 -25.55 18.67 1.78
N GLU A 3 -25.71 19.97 1.51
CA GLU A 3 -24.68 20.91 1.17
C GLU A 3 -23.53 20.86 2.18
N HIS A 4 -22.30 20.66 1.69
CA HIS A 4 -21.11 21.04 2.42
C HIS A 4 -21.12 22.57 2.52
N PRO A 5 -20.89 23.17 3.70
CA PRO A 5 -20.73 24.60 3.76
C PRO A 5 -19.55 24.99 2.88
N ALA A 6 -19.83 25.74 1.82
CA ALA A 6 -18.84 26.37 0.97
C ALA A 6 -17.88 27.17 1.86
N GLY A 7 -16.54 26.85 1.85
CA GLY A 7 -15.58 27.81 2.30
C GLY A 7 -14.41 27.38 3.21
N LYS A 8 -14.25 26.13 3.64
CA LYS A 8 -13.03 25.77 4.41
C LYS A 8 -12.27 24.65 3.71
N SER A 9 -11.11 25.00 3.18
CA SER A 9 -10.15 24.00 2.64
C SER A 9 -9.66 23.06 3.76
N VAL A 10 -9.55 21.78 3.45
CA VAL A 10 -9.05 20.72 4.33
C VAL A 10 -7.58 20.46 4.00
N GLY A 11 -6.66 20.89 4.86
CA GLY A 11 -5.25 20.54 4.72
C GLY A 11 -5.03 19.03 4.90
N VAL A 12 -4.38 18.38 3.95
CA VAL A 12 -4.07 16.94 3.99
C VAL A 12 -2.55 16.75 3.94
N LEU A 13 -1.98 16.18 5.00
CA LEU A 13 -0.57 15.80 5.01
C LEU A 13 -0.40 14.40 4.45
N VAL A 14 0.37 14.25 3.37
CA VAL A 14 0.83 12.95 2.88
C VAL A 14 2.30 12.78 3.25
N THR A 15 2.62 11.82 4.11
CA THR A 15 4.00 11.55 4.52
C THR A 15 4.63 10.46 3.68
N GLY A 16 5.95 10.55 3.48
CA GLY A 16 6.73 9.61 2.68
C GLY A 16 6.89 10.05 1.22
N SER A 17 7.87 9.45 0.54
CA SER A 17 8.23 9.75 -0.87
C SER A 17 8.25 8.50 -1.75
N GLY A 18 7.67 7.40 -1.25
CA GLY A 18 7.60 6.12 -1.94
C GLY A 18 6.60 6.11 -3.11
N ARG A 19 6.39 4.92 -3.70
CA ARG A 19 5.50 4.73 -4.87
C ARG A 19 4.07 5.21 -4.62
N LEU A 20 3.50 4.92 -3.46
CA LEU A 20 2.13 5.32 -3.13
C LEU A 20 2.00 6.84 -2.96
N SER A 21 2.97 7.50 -2.33
CA SER A 21 2.98 8.97 -2.25
C SER A 21 3.01 9.61 -3.64
N ARG A 22 3.84 9.08 -4.56
CA ARG A 22 3.87 9.54 -5.95
C ARG A 22 2.56 9.25 -6.70
N ALA A 23 1.93 8.11 -6.44
CA ALA A 23 0.61 7.81 -7.01
C ALA A 23 -0.44 8.82 -6.52
N LEU A 24 -0.48 9.14 -5.23
CA LEU A 24 -1.36 10.17 -4.66
C LEU A 24 -1.12 11.57 -5.25
N GLN A 25 0.13 11.92 -5.61
CA GLN A 25 0.42 13.19 -6.28
C GLN A 25 -0.23 13.30 -7.67
N ARG A 26 -0.40 12.17 -8.37
CA ARG A 26 -1.00 12.12 -9.70
C ARG A 26 -2.53 12.08 -9.71
N GLN A 27 -3.14 11.73 -8.56
CA GLN A 27 -4.60 11.61 -8.48
C GLN A 27 -5.30 12.98 -8.52
N PRO A 28 -6.50 13.06 -9.12
CA PRO A 28 -7.36 14.20 -8.94
C PRO A 28 -7.87 14.24 -7.49
N TRP A 29 -7.45 15.24 -6.73
CA TRP A 29 -7.89 15.43 -5.35
C TRP A 29 -9.33 15.95 -5.31
N PRO A 30 -10.16 15.48 -4.36
CA PRO A 30 -11.50 16.00 -4.20
C PRO A 30 -11.50 17.51 -3.91
N GLU A 31 -12.55 18.20 -4.37
CA GLU A 31 -12.69 19.63 -4.14
C GLU A 31 -12.61 19.97 -2.65
N GLY A 32 -11.91 21.04 -2.31
CA GLY A 32 -11.71 21.48 -0.94
C GLY A 32 -10.53 20.82 -0.22
N PHE A 33 -9.91 19.77 -0.77
CA PHE A 33 -8.71 19.18 -0.20
C PHE A 33 -7.44 19.89 -0.71
N VAL A 34 -6.55 20.25 0.22
CA VAL A 34 -5.24 20.87 -0.09
C VAL A 34 -4.13 19.93 0.36
N PRO A 35 -3.57 19.10 -0.56
CA PRO A 35 -2.53 18.15 -0.22
C PRO A 35 -1.17 18.81 -0.01
N VAL A 36 -0.47 18.38 1.02
CA VAL A 36 0.92 18.76 1.34
C VAL A 36 1.74 17.47 1.43
N PHE A 37 2.65 17.28 0.49
CA PHE A 37 3.50 16.08 0.42
C PHE A 37 4.84 16.34 1.09
N MET A 38 5.19 15.49 2.07
CA MET A 38 6.46 15.61 2.79
C MET A 38 7.19 14.26 2.84
N GLY A 39 8.33 14.20 2.15
CA GLY A 39 9.28 13.12 2.28
C GLY A 39 10.10 13.21 3.56
N ARG A 40 10.94 12.21 3.83
CA ARG A 40 11.73 12.12 5.06
C ARG A 40 12.65 13.33 5.29
N SER A 41 13.20 13.92 4.24
CA SER A 41 14.06 15.11 4.35
C SER A 41 13.31 16.38 4.79
N GLN A 42 11.98 16.43 4.55
CA GLN A 42 11.13 17.56 4.92
C GLN A 42 10.44 17.32 6.27
N LEU A 43 10.05 16.08 6.55
CA LEU A 43 9.47 15.64 7.82
C LEU A 43 9.88 14.19 8.12
N ASP A 44 10.89 14.01 8.95
CA ASP A 44 11.18 12.71 9.55
C ASP A 44 10.12 12.45 10.64
N ILE A 45 9.26 11.45 10.43
CA ILE A 45 8.18 11.11 11.37
C ILE A 45 8.68 10.63 12.73
N VAL A 46 9.97 10.21 12.82
CA VAL A 46 10.61 9.75 14.07
C VAL A 46 11.15 10.91 14.89
N THR A 47 11.72 11.94 14.25
CA THR A 47 12.48 13.01 14.96
C THR A 47 11.95 14.40 14.68
N GLY A 48 11.19 14.60 13.60
CA GLY A 48 10.70 15.91 13.17
C GLY A 48 9.64 16.52 14.08
N ASP A 49 9.44 17.83 13.94
CA ASP A 49 8.38 18.58 14.63
C ASP A 49 7.06 18.49 13.85
N ILE A 50 6.31 17.41 14.13
CA ILE A 50 5.02 17.12 13.49
C ILE A 50 4.00 18.22 13.85
N ASP A 51 3.94 18.66 15.10
CA ASP A 51 2.95 19.65 15.57
C ASP A 51 3.11 20.98 14.84
N ALA A 52 4.33 21.44 14.59
CA ALA A 52 4.59 22.65 13.82
C ALA A 52 4.11 22.52 12.36
N VAL A 53 4.34 21.36 11.73
CA VAL A 53 3.86 21.08 10.36
C VAL A 53 2.33 21.09 10.31
N LEU A 54 1.66 20.36 11.21
CA LEU A 54 0.20 20.30 11.25
C LEU A 54 -0.43 21.69 11.47
N ALA A 55 0.20 22.54 12.32
CA ALA A 55 -0.25 23.90 12.56
C ALA A 55 -0.11 24.78 11.33
N ARG A 56 1.10 24.78 10.73
CA ARG A 56 1.47 25.64 9.58
C ARG A 56 0.52 25.44 8.41
N HIS A 57 0.15 24.19 8.13
CA HIS A 57 -0.64 23.81 6.96
C HIS A 57 -2.12 23.56 7.29
N ALA A 58 -2.57 23.90 8.51
CA ALA A 58 -3.96 23.66 8.96
C ALA A 58 -4.47 22.24 8.69
N ILE A 59 -3.60 21.24 8.93
CA ILE A 59 -3.87 19.83 8.60
C ILE A 59 -5.04 19.29 9.40
N LYS A 60 -5.98 18.65 8.72
CA LYS A 60 -7.15 17.96 9.27
C LYS A 60 -7.21 16.49 8.92
N LEU A 61 -6.36 16.04 7.98
CA LEU A 61 -6.21 14.65 7.61
C LEU A 61 -4.74 14.33 7.39
N ILE A 62 -4.28 13.19 7.89
CA ILE A 62 -2.96 12.64 7.57
C ILE A 62 -3.16 11.36 6.76
N ILE A 63 -2.49 11.22 5.62
CA ILE A 63 -2.32 9.95 4.89
C ILE A 63 -0.88 9.52 5.09
N ASN A 64 -0.65 8.57 6.01
CA ASN A 64 0.69 8.10 6.29
C ASN A 64 1.08 6.96 5.35
N THR A 65 1.94 7.26 4.38
CA THR A 65 2.59 6.28 3.51
C THR A 65 4.05 6.00 3.88
N ALA A 66 4.59 6.73 4.88
CA ALA A 66 5.95 6.52 5.35
C ALA A 66 6.06 5.24 6.17
N ALA A 67 6.97 4.37 5.78
CA ALA A 67 7.24 3.10 6.46
C ALA A 67 8.64 2.57 6.12
N TRP A 68 9.18 1.73 6.97
CA TRP A 68 10.23 0.79 6.60
C TRP A 68 9.58 -0.36 5.83
N THR A 69 9.89 -0.53 4.55
CA THR A 69 9.22 -1.48 3.65
C THR A 69 10.13 -2.59 3.15
N ASP A 70 11.43 -2.52 3.40
CA ASP A 70 12.35 -3.60 3.06
C ASP A 70 12.20 -4.74 4.08
N VAL A 71 11.56 -5.81 3.61
CA VAL A 71 11.16 -6.95 4.44
C VAL A 71 12.38 -7.74 4.92
N ASP A 72 13.34 -7.97 4.03
CA ASP A 72 14.56 -8.74 4.36
C ASP A 72 15.52 -7.91 5.21
N ALA A 73 15.72 -6.62 4.90
CA ALA A 73 16.54 -5.75 5.72
C ALA A 73 15.97 -5.54 7.14
N ALA A 74 14.65 -5.66 7.33
CA ALA A 74 14.03 -5.55 8.65
C ALA A 74 14.50 -6.67 9.61
N GLU A 75 14.80 -7.87 9.10
CA GLU A 75 15.34 -8.98 9.93
C GLU A 75 16.70 -8.62 10.54
N GLY A 76 17.54 -7.93 9.78
CA GLY A 76 18.85 -7.45 10.25
C GLY A 76 18.79 -6.19 11.11
N GLU A 77 17.74 -5.37 10.96
CA GLU A 77 17.59 -4.09 11.65
C GLU A 77 16.22 -3.91 12.34
N PRO A 78 15.82 -4.79 13.24
CA PRO A 78 14.50 -4.77 13.87
C PRO A 78 14.21 -3.48 14.65
N LYS A 79 15.24 -2.88 15.27
CA LYS A 79 15.11 -1.60 15.97
C LYS A 79 14.84 -0.45 15.02
N GLY A 80 15.48 -0.44 13.84
CA GLY A 80 15.26 0.55 12.79
C GLY A 80 13.84 0.47 12.22
N ALA A 81 13.40 -0.74 11.88
CA ALA A 81 12.04 -1.01 11.41
C ALA A 81 10.99 -0.58 12.44
N ARG A 82 11.18 -0.92 13.73
CA ARG A 82 10.29 -0.52 14.83
C ARG A 82 10.20 1.01 14.97
N ARG A 83 11.33 1.71 14.96
CA ARG A 83 11.34 3.18 15.09
C ARG A 83 10.47 3.87 14.04
N VAL A 84 10.50 3.38 12.80
CA VAL A 84 9.70 3.98 11.71
C VAL A 84 8.26 3.50 11.79
N ASN A 85 8.04 2.17 11.82
CA ASN A 85 6.72 1.57 11.66
C ASN A 85 5.85 1.68 12.92
N VAL A 86 6.44 1.79 14.10
CA VAL A 86 5.72 1.91 15.37
C VAL A 86 5.81 3.32 15.93
N ASP A 87 7.04 3.76 16.28
CA ASP A 87 7.21 4.98 17.06
C ASP A 87 6.87 6.21 16.20
N GLY A 88 7.32 6.24 14.94
CA GLY A 88 6.99 7.31 13.99
C GLY A 88 5.49 7.38 13.67
N ALA A 89 4.85 6.24 13.45
CA ALA A 89 3.41 6.17 13.18
C ALA A 89 2.59 6.62 14.42
N ALA A 90 2.98 6.20 15.64
CA ALA A 90 2.34 6.62 16.87
C ALA A 90 2.44 8.14 17.08
N ARG A 91 3.62 8.74 16.87
CA ARG A 91 3.82 10.19 16.96
C ARG A 91 2.92 10.98 16.01
N LEU A 92 2.74 10.50 14.77
CA LEU A 92 1.80 11.11 13.82
C LEU A 92 0.36 11.04 14.35
N ALA A 93 -0.06 9.89 14.85
CA ALA A 93 -1.41 9.68 15.38
C ALA A 93 -1.69 10.55 16.62
N GLU A 94 -0.72 10.65 17.55
CA GLU A 94 -0.80 11.52 18.72
C GLU A 94 -0.90 12.99 18.34
N ALA A 95 -0.06 13.46 17.41
CA ALA A 95 -0.11 14.83 16.91
C ALA A 95 -1.44 15.13 16.21
N ALA A 96 -1.93 14.18 15.39
CA ALA A 96 -3.25 14.29 14.76
C ALA A 96 -4.36 14.46 15.81
N THR A 97 -4.34 13.64 16.86
CA THR A 97 -5.32 13.70 17.95
C THR A 97 -5.30 15.04 18.66
N ARG A 98 -4.13 15.58 19.01
CA ARG A 98 -4.00 16.92 19.62
C ARG A 98 -4.62 18.03 18.76
N ARG A 99 -4.72 17.83 17.44
CA ARG A 99 -5.26 18.80 16.47
C ARG A 99 -6.67 18.49 16.00
N GLY A 100 -7.29 17.41 16.50
CA GLY A 100 -8.59 16.93 16.01
C GLY A 100 -8.54 16.57 14.53
N ALA A 101 -7.41 16.03 14.07
CA ALA A 101 -7.21 15.56 12.70
C ALA A 101 -7.42 14.04 12.60
N ALA A 102 -8.02 13.59 11.51
CA ALA A 102 -8.12 12.17 11.17
C ALA A 102 -6.79 11.64 10.61
N MET A 103 -6.62 10.31 10.60
CA MET A 103 -5.43 9.67 10.03
C MET A 103 -5.79 8.40 9.25
N LEU A 104 -5.30 8.30 8.02
CA LEU A 104 -5.28 7.06 7.25
C LEU A 104 -3.86 6.47 7.35
N GLN A 105 -3.74 5.31 7.99
CA GLN A 105 -2.47 4.60 8.15
C GLN A 105 -2.38 3.44 7.17
N VAL A 106 -1.47 3.52 6.20
CA VAL A 106 -1.24 2.40 5.29
C VAL A 106 -0.49 1.27 6.00
N SER A 107 -1.05 0.06 5.90
CA SER A 107 -0.48 -1.16 6.46
C SER A 107 -0.32 -2.25 5.40
N THR A 108 -0.18 -3.50 5.80
CA THR A 108 0.24 -4.62 4.95
C THR A 108 -0.53 -5.90 5.25
N ASP A 109 -0.63 -6.76 4.25
CA ASP A 109 -1.06 -8.15 4.33
C ASP A 109 -0.09 -9.03 5.16
N TYR A 110 1.17 -8.60 5.35
CA TYR A 110 2.17 -9.33 6.15
C TYR A 110 1.89 -9.34 7.66
N VAL A 111 0.82 -8.71 8.10
CA VAL A 111 0.28 -8.90 9.46
C VAL A 111 -0.35 -10.28 9.64
N PHE A 112 -0.72 -10.95 8.55
CA PHE A 112 -1.18 -12.32 8.53
C PHE A 112 -0.01 -13.28 8.27
N GLY A 113 -0.13 -14.51 8.76
CA GLY A 113 0.98 -15.46 8.76
C GLY A 113 0.58 -16.84 8.26
N GLN A 114 0.43 -17.77 9.19
CA GLN A 114 0.03 -19.14 8.88
C GLN A 114 -1.49 -19.24 8.72
N GLY A 115 -1.92 -19.99 7.71
CA GLY A 115 -3.34 -20.21 7.42
C GLY A 115 -3.66 -19.99 5.95
N THR A 116 -4.93 -19.95 5.64
CA THR A 116 -5.42 -19.80 4.27
C THR A 116 -6.36 -18.60 4.20
N GLY A 117 -6.04 -17.65 3.32
CA GLY A 117 -6.88 -16.50 3.01
C GLY A 117 -8.05 -16.86 2.07
N PRO A 118 -8.88 -15.90 1.63
CA PRO A 118 -8.66 -14.46 1.88
C PRO A 118 -8.97 -14.07 3.33
N TRP A 119 -8.07 -13.27 3.91
CA TRP A 119 -8.16 -12.78 5.29
C TRP A 119 -9.12 -11.60 5.40
N GLY A 120 -10.04 -11.65 6.36
CA GLY A 120 -10.92 -10.54 6.72
C GLY A 120 -10.29 -9.61 7.77
N GLU A 121 -10.89 -8.43 7.98
CA GLU A 121 -10.42 -7.46 8.97
C GLU A 121 -10.53 -7.97 10.42
N GLY A 122 -11.48 -8.90 10.65
CA GLY A 122 -11.71 -9.52 11.97
C GLY A 122 -10.83 -10.73 12.27
N ASP A 123 -10.06 -11.22 11.28
CA ASP A 123 -9.20 -12.40 11.49
C ASP A 123 -8.00 -12.05 12.37
N GLU A 124 -7.56 -13.02 13.18
CA GLU A 124 -6.45 -12.83 14.12
C GLU A 124 -5.11 -12.72 13.36
N PRO A 125 -4.39 -11.60 13.51
CA PRO A 125 -3.07 -11.43 12.90
C PRO A 125 -2.02 -12.34 13.54
N GLY A 126 -1.11 -12.89 12.70
CA GLY A 126 -0.01 -13.74 13.16
C GLY A 126 1.25 -13.56 12.29
N PRO A 127 1.91 -12.39 12.30
CA PRO A 127 3.00 -12.06 11.38
C PRO A 127 4.20 -13.00 11.56
N LEU A 128 4.84 -13.41 10.45
CA LEU A 128 5.96 -14.36 10.41
C LEU A 128 7.34 -13.69 10.37
N ASN A 129 7.41 -12.38 10.18
CA ASN A 129 8.67 -11.65 10.01
C ASN A 129 8.64 -10.30 10.73
N VAL A 130 9.82 -9.72 10.94
CA VAL A 130 9.98 -8.45 11.67
C VAL A 130 9.20 -7.30 11.02
N TYR A 131 9.14 -7.25 9.69
CA TYR A 131 8.34 -6.25 8.99
C TYR A 131 6.87 -6.33 9.41
N GLY A 132 6.25 -7.50 9.28
CA GLY A 132 4.85 -7.71 9.68
C GLY A 132 4.60 -7.44 11.16
N VAL A 133 5.50 -7.90 12.05
CA VAL A 133 5.41 -7.63 13.50
C VAL A 133 5.44 -6.13 13.78
N THR A 134 6.35 -5.38 13.15
CA THR A 134 6.45 -3.93 13.39
C THR A 134 5.28 -3.17 12.80
N LYS A 135 4.76 -3.60 11.62
CA LYS A 135 3.57 -3.00 11.02
C LYS A 135 2.33 -3.22 11.88
N LEU A 136 2.10 -4.44 12.37
CA LEU A 136 0.98 -4.74 13.27
C LEU A 136 1.07 -3.96 14.59
N ALA A 137 2.27 -3.84 15.16
CA ALA A 137 2.49 -3.04 16.36
C ALA A 137 2.18 -1.55 16.10
N GLY A 138 2.52 -1.04 14.91
CA GLY A 138 2.20 0.30 14.45
C GLY A 138 0.69 0.52 14.28
N GLU A 139 -0.03 -0.43 13.69
CA GLU A 139 -1.51 -0.38 13.62
C GLU A 139 -2.12 -0.19 15.00
N LYS A 140 -1.74 -1.07 15.95
CA LYS A 140 -2.22 -1.02 17.34
C LYS A 140 -1.88 0.29 18.03
N ALA A 141 -0.70 0.85 17.77
CA ALA A 141 -0.28 2.14 18.35
C ALA A 141 -1.10 3.31 17.78
N VAL A 142 -1.31 3.35 16.47
CA VAL A 142 -2.10 4.38 15.77
C VAL A 142 -3.57 4.37 16.24
N LEU A 143 -4.21 3.19 16.25
CA LEU A 143 -5.62 3.04 16.66
C LEU A 143 -5.85 3.43 18.13
N ARG A 144 -4.86 3.18 19.01
CA ARG A 144 -4.94 3.63 20.42
C ARG A 144 -4.77 5.14 20.57
N ALA A 145 -3.90 5.74 19.74
CA ALA A 145 -3.54 7.14 19.86
C ALA A 145 -4.56 8.07 19.18
N ASN A 146 -5.22 7.63 18.11
CA ASN A 146 -6.17 8.46 17.36
C ASN A 146 -7.51 7.74 17.16
N PRO A 147 -8.59 8.19 17.82
CA PRO A 147 -9.93 7.61 17.68
C PRO A 147 -10.55 7.83 16.29
N LEU A 148 -9.99 8.72 15.47
CA LEU A 148 -10.42 8.98 14.10
C LEU A 148 -9.52 8.28 13.07
N ALA A 149 -8.64 7.37 13.51
CA ALA A 149 -7.73 6.69 12.60
C ALA A 149 -8.42 5.54 11.87
N VAL A 150 -8.07 5.38 10.59
CA VAL A 150 -8.37 4.19 9.81
C VAL A 150 -7.06 3.58 9.34
N VAL A 151 -6.84 2.32 9.68
CA VAL A 151 -5.75 1.51 9.14
C VAL A 151 -6.23 0.86 7.85
N VAL A 152 -5.47 1.02 6.77
CA VAL A 152 -5.77 0.39 5.48
C VAL A 152 -4.67 -0.62 5.18
N ARG A 153 -4.95 -1.91 5.33
CA ARG A 153 -4.07 -3.00 4.91
C ARG A 153 -4.17 -3.20 3.42
N THR A 154 -3.04 -3.39 2.77
CA THR A 154 -2.94 -3.63 1.33
C THR A 154 -1.91 -4.72 1.04
N SER A 155 -1.84 -5.21 -0.19
CA SER A 155 -1.02 -6.36 -0.58
C SER A 155 -0.36 -6.14 -1.94
N TRP A 156 0.84 -6.64 -2.12
CA TRP A 156 1.57 -6.79 -3.38
C TRP A 156 1.50 -5.57 -4.31
N LEU A 157 1.84 -4.39 -3.77
CA LEU A 157 1.78 -3.14 -4.52
C LEU A 157 2.69 -3.14 -5.75
N PHE A 158 2.12 -2.76 -6.89
CA PHE A 158 2.85 -2.59 -8.13
C PHE A 158 2.47 -1.29 -8.86
N ASP A 159 3.38 -0.81 -9.69
CA ASP A 159 3.20 0.30 -10.62
C ASP A 159 4.08 0.12 -11.87
N SER A 160 3.91 0.97 -12.87
CA SER A 160 4.66 0.94 -14.13
C SER A 160 6.02 1.66 -14.08
N GLN A 161 6.38 2.33 -12.98
CA GLN A 161 7.49 3.30 -12.95
C GLN A 161 8.61 2.94 -11.97
N SER A 162 8.26 2.35 -10.82
CA SER A 162 9.25 2.04 -9.79
C SER A 162 9.68 0.58 -9.82
N SER A 163 10.81 0.24 -9.18
CA SER A 163 11.22 -1.15 -9.03
C SER A 163 10.21 -1.94 -8.19
N ASN A 164 9.58 -2.95 -8.79
CA ASN A 164 8.59 -3.83 -8.17
C ASN A 164 8.50 -5.14 -8.98
N PHE A 165 7.66 -6.07 -8.55
CA PHE A 165 7.53 -7.37 -9.20
C PHE A 165 7.18 -7.25 -10.70
N LEU A 166 6.21 -6.39 -11.07
CA LEU A 166 5.80 -6.20 -12.47
C LEU A 166 6.97 -5.70 -13.33
N THR A 167 7.64 -4.63 -12.92
CA THR A 167 8.75 -4.05 -13.68
C THR A 167 9.97 -4.98 -13.73
N THR A 168 10.18 -5.78 -12.67
CA THR A 168 11.22 -6.83 -12.66
C THR A 168 10.90 -7.90 -13.70
N MET A 169 9.67 -8.42 -13.73
CA MET A 169 9.27 -9.39 -14.75
C MET A 169 9.48 -8.83 -16.16
N LEU A 170 8.99 -7.62 -16.42
CA LEU A 170 9.14 -6.98 -17.73
C LEU A 170 10.60 -6.73 -18.13
N SER A 171 11.49 -6.48 -17.17
CA SER A 171 12.93 -6.34 -17.44
C SER A 171 13.62 -7.67 -17.81
N LEU A 172 12.98 -8.79 -17.54
CA LEU A 172 13.45 -10.14 -17.84
C LEU A 172 12.80 -10.74 -19.10
N SER A 173 12.08 -9.94 -19.88
CA SER A 173 11.29 -10.40 -21.04
C SER A 173 12.12 -11.04 -22.14
N ASP A 174 13.41 -10.70 -22.25
CA ASP A 174 14.35 -11.23 -23.23
C ASP A 174 15.03 -12.56 -22.82
N ARG A 175 14.78 -13.03 -21.59
CA ARG A 175 15.32 -14.30 -21.11
C ARG A 175 14.61 -15.48 -21.78
N ALA A 176 15.32 -16.60 -21.97
CA ALA A 176 14.71 -17.82 -22.49
C ALA A 176 13.76 -18.46 -21.46
N GLU A 177 14.16 -18.47 -20.20
CA GLU A 177 13.40 -19.03 -19.08
C GLU A 177 13.65 -18.25 -17.78
N ILE A 178 12.62 -18.14 -16.93
CA ILE A 178 12.74 -17.59 -15.56
C ILE A 178 11.98 -18.48 -14.58
N GLY A 179 12.58 -18.70 -13.38
CA GLY A 179 11.89 -19.32 -12.25
C GLY A 179 11.00 -18.33 -11.54
N VAL A 180 9.77 -18.73 -11.20
CA VAL A 180 8.83 -17.90 -10.44
C VAL A 180 8.15 -18.74 -9.36
N ILE A 181 8.11 -18.21 -8.14
CA ILE A 181 7.46 -18.88 -7.00
C ILE A 181 5.99 -19.14 -7.31
N GLY A 182 5.57 -20.40 -7.18
CA GLY A 182 4.21 -20.86 -7.52
C GLY A 182 3.32 -21.14 -6.31
N ASP A 183 3.90 -21.22 -5.11
CA ASP A 183 3.25 -21.64 -3.85
C ASP A 183 2.96 -20.49 -2.88
N GLN A 184 3.16 -19.24 -3.28
CA GLN A 184 2.72 -18.04 -2.55
C GLN A 184 1.53 -17.40 -3.21
N GLN A 185 0.51 -17.07 -2.42
CA GLN A 185 -0.71 -16.39 -2.85
C GLN A 185 -0.84 -15.01 -2.17
N GLY A 186 -1.37 -14.04 -2.91
CA GLY A 186 -1.62 -12.69 -2.41
C GLY A 186 -2.61 -11.94 -3.29
N SER A 187 -2.81 -10.67 -3.03
CA SER A 187 -3.70 -9.79 -3.78
C SER A 187 -2.88 -8.71 -4.50
N PRO A 188 -2.53 -8.89 -5.79
CA PRO A 188 -1.82 -7.86 -6.53
C PRO A 188 -2.63 -6.57 -6.55
N THR A 189 -2.03 -5.43 -6.18
CA THR A 189 -2.72 -4.15 -6.04
C THR A 189 -1.95 -3.04 -6.74
N SER A 190 -2.61 -2.35 -7.67
CA SER A 190 -2.06 -1.16 -8.31
C SER A 190 -1.95 -0.01 -7.29
N THR A 191 -0.81 0.68 -7.28
CA THR A 191 -0.64 1.86 -6.42
C THR A 191 -1.57 3.00 -6.81
N ASP A 192 -1.94 3.12 -8.09
CA ASP A 192 -2.88 4.14 -8.55
C ASP A 192 -4.31 3.83 -8.08
N ASP A 193 -4.71 2.54 -8.08
CA ASP A 193 -6.02 2.13 -7.56
C ASP A 193 -6.09 2.30 -6.04
N LEU A 194 -5.04 1.94 -5.29
CA LEU A 194 -4.98 2.21 -3.86
C LEU A 194 -5.01 3.71 -3.57
N ALA A 195 -4.29 4.52 -4.34
CA ALA A 195 -4.31 5.98 -4.17
C ALA A 195 -5.71 6.55 -4.38
N ALA A 196 -6.41 6.13 -5.45
CA ALA A 196 -7.80 6.51 -5.69
C ALA A 196 -8.72 6.07 -4.55
N GLY A 197 -8.57 4.82 -4.06
CA GLY A 197 -9.33 4.30 -2.93
C GLY A 197 -9.11 5.11 -1.65
N LEU A 198 -7.86 5.48 -1.33
CA LEU A 198 -7.57 6.33 -0.17
C LEU A 198 -8.23 7.70 -0.27
N LEU A 199 -8.32 8.29 -1.48
CA LEU A 199 -9.03 9.56 -1.67
C LEU A 199 -10.54 9.41 -1.56
N GLN A 200 -11.12 8.29 -2.02
CA GLN A 200 -12.53 7.97 -1.80
C GLN A 200 -12.83 7.84 -0.31
N LEU A 201 -11.98 7.10 0.42
CA LEU A 201 -12.09 6.95 1.87
C LEU A 201 -11.94 8.29 2.60
N ALA A 202 -11.01 9.15 2.17
CA ALA A 202 -10.81 10.49 2.73
C ALA A 202 -12.05 11.39 2.56
N GLY A 203 -12.77 11.25 1.43
CA GLY A 203 -14.01 11.98 1.14
C GLY A 203 -15.27 11.37 1.78
N ALA A 204 -15.20 10.12 2.24
CA ALA A 204 -16.33 9.46 2.88
C ALA A 204 -16.56 10.02 4.28
N LYS A 205 -17.83 10.06 4.70
CA LYS A 205 -18.17 10.34 6.11
C LYS A 205 -17.86 9.09 6.93
N ILE A 206 -16.63 9.05 7.46
CA ILE A 206 -16.25 8.03 8.43
C ILE A 206 -16.89 8.45 9.76
N ASP A 207 -17.72 7.61 10.34
CA ASP A 207 -18.51 7.87 11.55
C ASP A 207 -17.70 7.91 12.86
N GLY A 208 -16.41 8.22 12.76
CA GLY A 208 -15.53 8.56 13.89
C GLY A 208 -15.04 7.39 14.74
N ALA A 209 -15.22 6.14 14.33
CA ALA A 209 -14.64 4.99 15.04
C ALA A 209 -13.33 4.53 14.40
N ALA A 210 -12.29 4.42 15.22
CA ALA A 210 -11.01 3.82 14.80
C ALA A 210 -11.25 2.38 14.30
N ARG A 211 -10.78 2.06 13.11
CA ARG A 211 -11.03 0.77 12.45
C ARG A 211 -9.92 0.31 11.54
N VAL A 212 -9.96 -0.95 11.19
CA VAL A 212 -9.12 -1.56 10.14
C VAL A 212 -9.99 -1.82 8.92
N LEU A 213 -9.46 -1.54 7.74
CA LEU A 213 -10.05 -1.88 6.45
C LEU A 213 -9.00 -2.55 5.57
N HIS A 214 -9.46 -3.37 4.65
CA HIS A 214 -8.61 -3.94 3.61
C HIS A 214 -8.90 -3.29 2.26
N PHE A 215 -7.84 -2.92 1.53
CA PHE A 215 -7.92 -2.49 0.14
C PHE A 215 -6.95 -3.30 -0.71
N ALA A 216 -7.47 -4.03 -1.67
CA ALA A 216 -6.72 -4.68 -2.72
C ALA A 216 -7.53 -4.67 -4.02
N ASN A 217 -6.90 -4.81 -5.18
CA ASN A 217 -7.65 -5.10 -6.39
C ASN A 217 -8.36 -6.46 -6.23
N ALA A 218 -9.57 -6.57 -6.76
CA ALA A 218 -10.43 -7.74 -6.58
C ALA A 218 -9.81 -9.02 -7.14
N GLY A 219 -9.89 -10.09 -6.36
CA GLY A 219 -9.33 -11.40 -6.65
C GLY A 219 -7.93 -11.59 -6.07
N GLY A 220 -7.46 -12.85 -6.11
CA GLY A 220 -6.13 -13.25 -5.67
C GLY A 220 -5.33 -13.89 -6.79
N ALA A 221 -4.04 -14.05 -6.58
CA ALA A 221 -3.14 -14.72 -7.51
C ALA A 221 -1.96 -15.36 -6.79
N THR A 222 -1.39 -16.42 -7.38
CA THR A 222 -0.03 -16.83 -7.07
C THR A 222 0.98 -15.87 -7.74
N ARG A 223 2.24 -15.85 -7.29
CA ARG A 223 3.30 -15.10 -7.99
C ARG A 223 3.43 -15.54 -9.45
N LEU A 224 3.28 -16.85 -9.70
CA LEU A 224 3.32 -17.40 -11.05
C LEU A 224 2.16 -16.90 -11.93
N GLU A 225 0.93 -16.87 -11.40
CA GLU A 225 -0.22 -16.33 -12.13
C GLU A 225 -0.09 -14.83 -12.40
N PHE A 226 0.48 -14.09 -11.44
CA PHE A 226 0.76 -12.67 -11.63
C PHE A 226 1.81 -12.47 -12.74
N ALA A 227 2.90 -13.23 -12.75
CA ALA A 227 3.90 -13.18 -13.82
C ALA A 227 3.31 -13.55 -15.19
N ARG A 228 2.45 -14.58 -15.25
CA ARG A 228 1.74 -14.95 -16.49
C ARG A 228 0.92 -13.81 -17.05
N ALA A 229 0.10 -13.16 -16.22
CA ALA A 229 -0.73 -12.03 -16.65
C ALA A 229 0.12 -10.87 -17.19
N ILE A 230 1.26 -10.58 -16.56
CA ILE A 230 2.19 -9.55 -17.03
C ILE A 230 2.72 -9.90 -18.43
N PHE A 231 3.18 -11.13 -18.64
CA PHE A 231 3.74 -11.55 -19.93
C PHE A 231 2.68 -11.79 -20.99
N GLU A 232 1.47 -12.24 -20.65
CA GLU A 232 0.33 -12.30 -21.58
C GLU A 232 0.05 -10.91 -22.16
N ARG A 233 0.01 -9.86 -21.31
CA ARG A 233 -0.19 -8.49 -21.79
C ARG A 233 1.00 -7.95 -22.58
N ALA A 234 2.23 -8.22 -22.15
CA ALA A 234 3.44 -7.83 -22.86
C ALA A 234 3.51 -8.46 -24.25
N ALA A 235 3.19 -9.76 -24.39
CA ALA A 235 3.12 -10.46 -25.67
C ALA A 235 2.09 -9.84 -26.62
N ALA A 236 0.95 -9.40 -26.12
CA ALA A 236 -0.06 -8.70 -26.93
C ALA A 236 0.47 -7.39 -27.56
N HIS A 237 1.54 -6.81 -27.00
CA HIS A 237 2.29 -5.69 -27.57
C HIS A 237 3.52 -6.09 -28.37
N GLY A 238 3.70 -7.38 -28.64
CA GLY A 238 4.81 -7.89 -29.45
C GLY A 238 6.15 -8.02 -28.69
N LEU A 239 6.17 -7.90 -27.35
CA LEU A 239 7.37 -8.18 -26.58
C LEU A 239 7.64 -9.69 -26.55
N MET A 240 8.93 -10.07 -26.55
CA MET A 240 9.32 -11.44 -26.23
C MET A 240 8.94 -11.76 -24.79
N THR A 241 8.65 -13.02 -24.50
CA THR A 241 8.32 -13.48 -23.17
C THR A 241 9.03 -14.77 -22.84
N PRO A 242 9.59 -14.91 -21.62
CA PRO A 242 10.30 -16.11 -21.20
C PRO A 242 9.34 -17.28 -20.93
N ALA A 243 9.86 -18.50 -21.01
CA ALA A 243 9.18 -19.65 -20.41
C ALA A 243 9.16 -19.49 -18.89
N LEU A 244 7.98 -19.65 -18.27
CA LEU A 244 7.83 -19.55 -16.82
C LEU A 244 7.92 -20.93 -16.17
N LYS A 245 8.94 -21.13 -15.34
CA LYS A 245 9.15 -22.36 -14.58
C LYS A 245 8.66 -22.15 -13.13
N PRO A 246 7.66 -22.92 -12.66
CA PRO A 246 7.25 -22.84 -11.26
C PRO A 246 8.39 -23.32 -10.35
N THR A 247 8.65 -22.58 -9.28
CA THR A 247 9.57 -22.91 -8.19
C THR A 247 8.87 -22.83 -6.86
N LEU A 248 9.44 -23.42 -5.82
CA LEU A 248 8.90 -23.31 -4.46
C LEU A 248 9.56 -22.14 -3.73
N ALA A 249 8.83 -21.54 -2.81
CA ALA A 249 9.38 -20.49 -1.94
C ALA A 249 10.57 -20.98 -1.11
N ALA A 250 10.57 -22.24 -0.72
CA ALA A 250 11.66 -22.87 0.01
C ALA A 250 12.99 -22.94 -0.76
N ASP A 251 12.95 -22.89 -2.11
CA ASP A 251 14.14 -22.94 -2.96
C ASP A 251 14.79 -21.56 -3.14
N TRP A 252 14.13 -20.48 -2.63
CA TRP A 252 14.66 -19.13 -2.74
C TRP A 252 15.22 -18.64 -1.40
N PRO A 253 16.53 -18.35 -1.35
CA PRO A 253 17.13 -17.80 -0.12
C PRO A 253 16.53 -16.41 0.15
N ALA A 254 15.91 -16.25 1.32
CA ALA A 254 15.36 -14.99 1.80
C ALA A 254 15.57 -14.91 3.29
N ALA A 255 15.93 -13.72 3.81
CA ALA A 255 16.12 -13.53 5.25
C ALA A 255 14.78 -13.61 6.01
N ALA A 256 13.73 -13.06 5.42
CA ALA A 256 12.40 -13.03 6.02
C ALA A 256 11.50 -14.16 5.51
N ILE A 257 10.79 -14.82 6.42
CA ILE A 257 9.73 -15.78 6.09
C ILE A 257 8.52 -15.01 5.56
N ARG A 258 8.03 -15.43 4.40
CA ARG A 258 6.83 -14.83 3.78
C ARG A 258 5.63 -15.75 3.96
N PRO A 259 4.41 -15.21 4.19
CA PRO A 259 3.21 -16.03 4.25
C PRO A 259 2.96 -16.78 2.94
N SER A 260 2.46 -18.01 3.03
CA SER A 260 2.06 -18.81 1.87
C SER A 260 0.77 -18.27 1.24
N ASP A 261 -0.12 -17.70 2.05
CA ASP A 261 -1.37 -17.09 1.60
C ASP A 261 -1.66 -15.81 2.39
N SER A 262 -1.48 -14.67 1.74
CA SER A 262 -1.75 -13.35 2.30
C SER A 262 -2.88 -12.60 1.56
N ARG A 263 -3.75 -13.33 0.83
CA ARG A 263 -4.88 -12.73 0.14
C ARG A 263 -5.79 -12.02 1.13
N LEU A 264 -6.25 -10.82 0.76
CA LEU A 264 -7.15 -9.99 1.57
C LEU A 264 -8.59 -10.09 1.06
N SER A 265 -9.57 -10.28 1.96
CA SER A 265 -10.96 -9.97 1.68
C SER A 265 -11.12 -8.44 1.63
N ILE A 266 -11.94 -7.97 0.70
CA ILE A 266 -12.28 -6.55 0.54
C ILE A 266 -13.75 -6.28 0.90
N GLU A 267 -14.40 -7.21 1.58
CA GLU A 267 -15.82 -7.10 1.97
C GLU A 267 -16.05 -5.89 2.88
N GLY A 268 -15.22 -5.70 3.90
CA GLY A 268 -15.32 -4.55 4.79
C GLY A 268 -15.21 -3.19 4.08
N TRP A 269 -14.47 -3.13 2.96
CA TRP A 269 -14.40 -1.95 2.12
C TRP A 269 -15.73 -1.68 1.41
N THR A 270 -16.33 -2.70 0.82
CA THR A 270 -17.61 -2.60 0.08
C THR A 270 -18.80 -2.39 1.02
N ASP A 271 -18.78 -2.98 2.21
CA ASP A 271 -19.82 -2.80 3.24
C ASP A 271 -19.89 -1.35 3.76
N MET A 272 -18.80 -0.59 3.62
CA MET A 272 -18.82 0.85 3.87
C MET A 272 -19.47 1.68 2.74
N GLY A 273 -19.98 1.04 1.70
CA GLY A 273 -20.54 1.71 0.53
C GLY A 273 -19.49 2.36 -0.38
N LEU A 274 -18.22 2.01 -0.22
CA LEU A 274 -17.14 2.45 -1.09
C LEU A 274 -17.15 1.64 -2.40
N PRO A 275 -16.71 2.24 -3.53
CA PRO A 275 -16.67 1.54 -4.81
C PRO A 275 -15.82 0.28 -4.73
N THR A 276 -16.35 -0.83 -5.27
CA THR A 276 -15.62 -2.09 -5.35
C THR A 276 -14.35 -1.92 -6.19
N PRO A 277 -13.17 -2.25 -5.67
CA PRO A 277 -11.93 -2.22 -6.43
C PRO A 277 -12.03 -3.13 -7.67
N ARG A 278 -11.54 -2.67 -8.82
CA ARG A 278 -11.53 -3.45 -10.06
C ARG A 278 -10.67 -4.70 -9.93
N ARG A 279 -10.79 -5.63 -10.87
CA ARG A 279 -10.00 -6.88 -10.88
C ARG A 279 -8.50 -6.58 -11.06
N TRP A 280 -7.65 -7.32 -10.34
CA TRP A 280 -6.20 -7.15 -10.41
C TRP A 280 -5.62 -7.32 -11.83
N ARG A 281 -6.21 -8.20 -12.68
CA ARG A 281 -5.76 -8.40 -14.07
C ARG A 281 -5.96 -7.14 -14.92
N GLU A 282 -7.03 -6.41 -14.73
CA GLU A 282 -7.27 -5.13 -15.42
C GLU A 282 -6.21 -4.10 -15.04
N ALA A 283 -5.91 -4.02 -13.75
CA ALA A 283 -4.86 -3.13 -13.23
C ALA A 283 -3.46 -3.51 -13.76
N VAL A 284 -3.17 -4.81 -13.92
CA VAL A 284 -1.93 -5.29 -14.54
C VAL A 284 -1.85 -4.87 -16.00
N ASN A 285 -2.93 -5.04 -16.77
CA ASN A 285 -2.96 -4.65 -18.18
C ASN A 285 -2.60 -3.18 -18.35
N ASP A 286 -3.25 -2.29 -17.58
CA ASP A 286 -2.97 -0.86 -17.64
C ASP A 286 -1.52 -0.53 -17.24
N ALA A 287 -0.98 -1.19 -16.20
CA ALA A 287 0.40 -0.95 -15.78
C ALA A 287 1.43 -1.42 -16.80
N VAL A 288 1.18 -2.55 -17.49
CA VAL A 288 2.03 -3.02 -18.60
C VAL A 288 1.97 -2.06 -19.77
N ASP A 289 0.76 -1.60 -20.16
CA ASP A 289 0.58 -0.64 -21.25
C ASP A 289 1.33 0.67 -20.98
N GLN A 290 1.21 1.20 -19.77
CA GLN A 290 1.92 2.41 -19.34
C GLN A 290 3.44 2.20 -19.36
N TRP A 291 3.93 1.05 -18.90
CA TRP A 291 5.36 0.75 -18.89
C TRP A 291 5.94 0.73 -20.32
N ILE A 292 5.21 0.12 -21.27
CA ILE A 292 5.60 0.07 -22.69
C ILE A 292 5.59 1.49 -23.29
N ALA A 293 4.53 2.26 -23.06
CA ALA A 293 4.41 3.62 -23.57
C ALA A 293 5.56 4.53 -23.08
N ASN A 294 5.93 4.41 -21.80
CA ASN A 294 7.02 5.19 -21.21
C ASN A 294 8.40 4.87 -21.84
N ARG A 295 8.62 3.66 -22.31
CA ARG A 295 9.87 3.27 -22.99
C ARG A 295 9.92 3.75 -24.43
N GLY A 296 8.79 3.71 -25.13
CA GLY A 296 8.67 4.25 -26.49
C GLY A 296 8.87 5.76 -26.57
N ALA A 297 8.58 6.50 -25.50
CA ALA A 297 8.79 7.94 -25.42
C ALA A 297 10.25 8.34 -25.08
N SER A 298 11.10 7.36 -24.66
CA SER A 298 12.50 7.60 -24.26
C SER A 298 13.51 7.14 -25.30
N SER A 299 13.04 6.58 -26.44
CA SER A 299 13.83 6.16 -27.62
C SER A 299 13.61 7.13 -28.78
#